data_bdfbe6af9a2b5c2d6ec8f96c3df7939d
#
_entry.id   bdfbe6af9a2b5c2d6ec8f96c3df7939d
#
_cell.length_a   1.000
_cell.length_b   1.000
_cell.length_c   1.000
_cell.angle_alpha   90.00
_cell.angle_beta   90.00
_cell.angle_gamma   90.00
#
_symmetry.space_group_name_H-M   'P 1'
#
loop_
_entity.id
_entity.type
_entity.pdbx_description
1 polymer ?
#
loop_
_entity_poly.entity_id
_entity_poly.type
_entity_poly.pdbx_seq_one_letter_code
_entity_poly.pdbx_strand_id
1 'polypeptide(L)'
;DLTAVIDSMGLCLFTSFALGAPEYTKLLNAACGTEYTPEDVLEIGERIYNIERMFNKAAGMKPEDDRLPKRLLSEPIPEGPSKGMTSKLEITLPEYYEVRGWVNAFPTDETLKRLGLDECIGK
;
A
#
# COMPACT_ATOMS: atom_id res chain seq x y z
N ASP A 1 2.24 3.23 0.03
CA ASP A 1 3.20 3.53 -1.06
C ASP A 1 4.42 4.26 -0.51
N LEU A 2 4.26 5.38 0.20
CA LEU A 2 5.41 6.09 0.78
C LEU A 2 6.21 5.23 1.75
N THR A 3 5.56 4.41 2.58
CA THR A 3 6.23 3.46 3.48
C THR A 3 7.08 2.46 2.72
N ALA A 4 6.58 1.92 1.62
CA ALA A 4 7.33 0.99 0.78
C ALA A 4 8.63 1.61 0.22
N VAL A 5 8.58 2.89 -0.15
CA VAL A 5 9.78 3.63 -0.57
C VAL A 5 10.75 3.81 0.60
N ILE A 6 10.27 4.26 1.77
CA ILE A 6 11.11 4.50 2.95
C ILE A 6 11.86 3.23 3.34
N ASP A 7 11.17 2.09 3.38
CA ASP A 7 11.76 0.79 3.70
C ASP A 7 12.80 0.36 2.66
N SER A 8 12.49 0.56 1.36
CA SER A 8 13.42 0.25 0.27
C SER A 8 14.65 1.15 0.26
N MET A 9 14.54 2.39 0.73
CA MET A 9 15.67 3.30 0.94
C MET A 9 16.51 2.95 2.17
N GLY A 10 16.08 2.00 3.00
CA GLY A 10 16.75 1.64 4.25
C GLY A 10 16.65 2.70 5.34
N LEU A 11 15.67 3.57 5.28
CA LEU A 11 15.45 4.63 6.26
C LEU A 11 14.52 4.15 7.39
N CYS A 12 14.68 4.78 8.56
CA CYS A 12 13.78 4.50 9.67
C CYS A 12 12.37 5.05 9.39
N LEU A 13 11.35 4.19 9.47
CA LEU A 13 9.95 4.58 9.25
C LEU A 13 9.50 5.73 10.17
N PHE A 14 10.05 5.84 11.38
CA PHE A 14 9.68 6.92 12.33
C PHE A 14 10.04 8.32 11.84
N THR A 15 10.92 8.46 10.84
CA THR A 15 11.16 9.75 10.19
C THR A 15 9.92 10.28 9.49
N SER A 16 8.97 9.44 9.11
CA SER A 16 7.69 9.81 8.49
C SER A 16 6.75 10.62 9.41
N PHE A 17 7.02 10.69 10.71
CA PHE A 17 6.31 11.62 11.59
C PHE A 17 6.61 13.09 11.31
N ALA A 18 7.73 13.38 10.64
CA ALA A 18 8.18 14.73 10.33
C ALA A 18 8.41 14.98 8.83
N LEU A 19 8.64 13.92 8.05
CA LEU A 19 8.98 14.01 6.63
C LEU A 19 7.87 13.41 5.77
N GLY A 20 7.58 14.07 4.65
CA GLY A 20 6.66 13.60 3.63
C GLY A 20 7.37 13.22 2.32
N ALA A 21 6.60 12.91 1.29
CA ALA A 21 7.14 12.54 -0.02
C ALA A 21 8.11 13.58 -0.60
N PRO A 22 7.91 14.90 -0.48
CA PRO A 22 8.85 15.88 -0.99
C PRO A 22 10.25 15.82 -0.33
N GLU A 23 10.31 15.57 0.98
CA GLU A 23 11.57 15.49 1.71
C GLU A 23 12.32 14.20 1.36
N TYR A 24 11.62 13.06 1.29
CA TYR A 24 12.22 11.80 0.86
C TYR A 24 12.72 11.85 -0.57
N THR A 25 11.99 12.51 -1.46
CA THR A 25 12.42 12.75 -2.84
C THR A 25 13.74 13.52 -2.90
N LYS A 26 13.89 14.59 -2.11
CA LYS A 26 15.14 15.35 -2.04
C LYS A 26 16.29 14.51 -1.54
N LEU A 27 16.06 13.68 -0.50
CA LEU A 27 17.08 12.78 0.05
C LEU A 27 17.51 11.74 -0.99
N LEU A 28 16.56 11.12 -1.69
CA LEU A 28 16.82 10.13 -2.73
C LEU A 28 17.61 10.74 -3.89
N ASN A 29 17.17 11.90 -4.39
CA ASN A 29 17.84 12.59 -5.47
C ASN A 29 19.28 12.99 -5.11
N ALA A 30 19.48 13.49 -3.89
CA ALA A 30 20.80 13.87 -3.41
C ALA A 30 21.75 12.67 -3.23
N ALA A 31 21.22 11.52 -2.78
CA ALA A 31 22.02 10.32 -2.54
C ALA A 31 22.35 9.57 -3.83
N CYS A 32 21.42 9.51 -4.77
CA CYS A 32 21.53 8.68 -5.98
C CYS A 32 21.82 9.48 -7.26
N GLY A 33 21.83 10.81 -7.19
CA GLY A 33 22.03 11.67 -8.37
C GLY A 33 20.86 11.59 -9.36
N THR A 34 19.66 11.37 -8.87
CA THR A 34 18.42 11.30 -9.68
C THR A 34 17.69 12.64 -9.67
N GLU A 35 16.67 12.78 -10.53
CA GLU A 35 15.83 13.98 -10.64
C GLU A 35 14.34 13.60 -10.53
N TYR A 36 13.98 12.69 -9.64
CA TYR A 36 12.59 12.30 -9.42
C TYR A 36 11.76 13.45 -8.84
N THR A 37 10.49 13.46 -9.19
CA THR A 37 9.45 14.26 -8.52
C THR A 37 8.87 13.48 -7.32
N PRO A 38 8.14 14.12 -6.41
CA PRO A 38 7.43 13.41 -5.35
C PRO A 38 6.41 12.39 -5.89
N GLU A 39 5.78 12.69 -7.03
CA GLU A 39 4.84 11.81 -7.73
C GLU A 39 5.54 10.56 -8.25
N ASP A 40 6.72 10.70 -8.86
CA ASP A 40 7.53 9.56 -9.30
C ASP A 40 7.89 8.64 -8.13
N VAL A 41 8.26 9.22 -7.00
CA VAL A 41 8.59 8.47 -5.78
C VAL A 41 7.38 7.71 -5.24
N LEU A 42 6.20 8.30 -5.25
CA LEU A 42 4.96 7.63 -4.85
C LEU A 42 4.57 6.51 -5.83
N GLU A 43 4.78 6.69 -7.13
CA GLU A 43 4.56 5.63 -8.13
C GLU A 43 5.55 4.46 -7.95
N ILE A 44 6.82 4.75 -7.63
CA ILE A 44 7.79 3.71 -7.26
C ILE A 44 7.28 2.93 -6.03
N GLY A 45 6.76 3.61 -5.03
CA GLY A 45 6.16 2.97 -3.85
C GLY A 45 4.92 2.13 -4.19
N GLU A 46 4.09 2.62 -5.09
CA GLU A 46 2.94 1.86 -5.59
C GLU A 46 3.41 0.58 -6.32
N ARG A 47 4.46 0.68 -7.14
CA ARG A 47 5.07 -0.48 -7.81
C ARG A 47 5.58 -1.52 -6.82
N ILE A 48 6.33 -1.09 -5.80
CA ILE A 48 6.86 -1.97 -4.76
C ILE A 48 5.70 -2.71 -4.06
N TYR A 49 4.68 -1.98 -3.64
CA TYR A 49 3.54 -2.55 -2.93
C TYR A 49 2.75 -3.56 -3.79
N ASN A 50 2.62 -3.31 -5.10
CA ASN A 50 1.97 -4.24 -6.01
C ASN A 50 2.82 -5.49 -6.28
N ILE A 51 4.16 -5.38 -6.34
CA ILE A 51 5.05 -6.56 -6.40
C ILE A 51 4.88 -7.44 -5.16
N GLU A 52 4.89 -6.86 -3.97
CA GLU A 52 4.66 -7.58 -2.72
C GLU A 52 3.29 -8.28 -2.72
N ARG A 53 2.27 -7.60 -3.25
CA ARG A 53 0.93 -8.19 -3.36
C ARG A 53 0.90 -9.37 -4.31
N MET A 54 1.57 -9.29 -5.46
CA MET A 54 1.69 -10.39 -6.40
C MET A 54 2.54 -11.53 -5.85
N PHE A 55 3.59 -11.24 -5.08
CA PHE A 55 4.33 -12.27 -4.34
C PHE A 55 3.42 -13.02 -3.37
N ASN A 56 2.61 -12.32 -2.59
CA ASN A 56 1.66 -12.93 -1.66
C ASN A 56 0.63 -13.80 -2.39
N LYS A 57 0.14 -13.36 -3.56
CA LYS A 57 -0.73 -14.17 -4.42
C LYS A 57 -0.04 -15.47 -4.85
N ALA A 58 1.20 -15.39 -5.33
CA ALA A 58 1.99 -16.55 -5.72
C ALA A 58 2.28 -17.50 -4.53
N ALA A 59 2.40 -16.95 -3.32
CA ALA A 59 2.53 -17.71 -2.07
C ALA A 59 1.22 -18.33 -1.58
N GLY A 60 0.10 -18.13 -2.28
CA GLY A 60 -1.19 -18.75 -1.99
C GLY A 60 -2.18 -17.87 -1.22
N MET A 61 -1.92 -16.58 -1.09
CA MET A 61 -2.88 -15.63 -0.53
C MET A 61 -4.18 -15.62 -1.35
N LYS A 62 -5.30 -15.55 -0.65
CA LYS A 62 -6.64 -15.52 -1.24
C LYS A 62 -7.36 -14.22 -0.85
N PRO A 63 -8.41 -13.81 -1.60
CA PRO A 63 -9.21 -12.62 -1.25
C PRO A 63 -9.76 -12.65 0.17
N GLU A 64 -10.10 -13.84 0.70
CA GLU A 64 -10.64 -14.02 2.04
C GLU A 64 -9.61 -13.73 3.16
N ASP A 65 -8.34 -13.65 2.82
CA ASP A 65 -7.26 -13.33 3.78
C ASP A 65 -7.21 -11.84 4.07
N ASP A 66 -7.79 -10.98 3.22
CA ASP A 66 -7.95 -9.54 3.48
C ASP A 66 -9.09 -9.29 4.46
N ARG A 67 -8.87 -9.70 5.70
CA ARG A 67 -9.86 -9.60 6.78
C ARG A 67 -9.24 -9.06 8.05
N LEU A 68 -10.09 -8.48 8.87
CA LEU A 68 -9.73 -8.13 10.24
C LEU A 68 -10.18 -9.23 11.22
N PRO A 69 -9.53 -9.36 12.38
CA PRO A 69 -10.04 -10.18 13.46
C PRO A 69 -11.49 -9.84 13.80
N LYS A 70 -12.31 -10.84 14.12
CA LYS A 70 -13.74 -10.66 14.44
C LYS A 70 -13.98 -9.57 15.48
N ARG A 71 -13.10 -9.48 16.47
CA ARG A 71 -13.17 -8.46 17.51
C ARG A 71 -13.29 -7.04 16.95
N LEU A 72 -12.49 -6.69 15.94
CA LEU A 72 -12.51 -5.35 15.34
C LEU A 72 -13.76 -5.06 14.52
N LEU A 73 -14.44 -6.11 14.05
CA LEU A 73 -15.66 -6.00 13.25
C LEU A 73 -16.93 -5.98 14.10
N SER A 74 -16.93 -6.63 15.27
CA SER A 74 -18.14 -6.89 16.06
C SER A 74 -18.15 -6.30 17.49
N GLU A 75 -16.99 -5.99 18.06
CA GLU A 75 -16.92 -5.44 19.41
C GLU A 75 -16.77 -3.92 19.35
N PRO A 76 -17.77 -3.15 19.83
CA PRO A 76 -17.67 -1.69 19.85
C PRO A 76 -16.57 -1.22 20.80
N ILE A 77 -15.89 -0.14 20.41
CA ILE A 77 -14.88 0.52 21.25
C ILE A 77 -15.55 0.96 22.57
N PRO A 78 -15.04 0.56 23.74
CA PRO A 78 -15.74 0.77 25.01
C PRO A 78 -15.72 2.21 25.51
N GLU A 79 -14.69 2.99 25.15
CA GLU A 79 -14.49 4.36 25.65
C GLU A 79 -13.67 5.22 24.67
N GLY A 80 -13.55 6.51 24.97
CA GLY A 80 -12.82 7.48 24.14
C GLY A 80 -13.65 8.09 23.02
N PRO A 81 -13.02 8.89 22.12
CA PRO A 81 -13.74 9.62 21.05
C PRO A 81 -14.47 8.72 20.05
N SER A 82 -14.04 7.49 19.89
CA SER A 82 -14.62 6.49 18.98
C SER A 82 -15.51 5.46 19.67
N LYS A 83 -15.98 5.75 20.90
CA LYS A 83 -16.86 4.87 21.66
C LYS A 83 -18.08 4.41 20.85
N GLY A 84 -18.36 3.11 20.87
CA GLY A 84 -19.50 2.51 20.16
C GLY A 84 -19.22 2.20 18.68
N MET A 85 -18.07 2.56 18.14
CA MET A 85 -17.72 2.28 16.75
C MET A 85 -17.05 0.90 16.60
N THR A 86 -17.27 0.30 15.42
CA THR A 86 -16.57 -0.88 14.92
C THR A 86 -15.93 -0.57 13.59
N SER A 87 -14.99 -1.39 13.13
CA SER A 87 -14.48 -1.27 11.76
C SER A 87 -15.58 -1.56 10.73
N LYS A 88 -15.60 -0.78 9.66
CA LYS A 88 -16.53 -0.92 8.53
C LYS A 88 -15.83 -1.52 7.31
N LEU A 89 -15.07 -2.59 7.50
CA LEU A 89 -14.25 -3.21 6.47
C LEU A 89 -15.05 -3.57 5.22
N GLU A 90 -16.30 -4.00 5.38
CA GLU A 90 -17.20 -4.35 4.28
C GLU A 90 -17.50 -3.19 3.31
N ILE A 91 -17.32 -1.96 3.77
CA ILE A 91 -17.47 -0.76 2.94
C ILE A 91 -16.10 -0.28 2.43
N THR A 92 -15.15 -0.18 3.33
CA THR A 92 -13.85 0.45 3.01
C THR A 92 -12.94 -0.43 2.15
N LEU A 93 -13.05 -1.76 2.24
CA LEU A 93 -12.20 -2.66 1.46
C LEU A 93 -12.51 -2.64 -0.05
N PRO A 94 -13.79 -2.68 -0.49
CA PRO A 94 -14.13 -2.50 -1.90
C PRO A 94 -13.68 -1.15 -2.47
N GLU A 95 -13.88 -0.06 -1.72
CA GLU A 95 -13.43 1.28 -2.11
C GLU A 95 -11.90 1.34 -2.25
N TYR A 96 -11.18 0.71 -1.33
CA TYR A 96 -9.72 0.60 -1.41
C TYR A 96 -9.27 -0.14 -2.66
N TYR A 97 -9.92 -1.26 -3.00
CA TYR A 97 -9.59 -2.02 -4.21
C TYR A 97 -9.84 -1.21 -5.48
N GLU A 98 -10.94 -0.47 -5.53
CA GLU A 98 -11.25 0.41 -6.66
C GLU A 98 -10.16 1.47 -6.87
N VAL A 99 -9.78 2.18 -5.80
CA VAL A 99 -8.70 3.19 -5.85
C VAL A 99 -7.36 2.59 -6.26
N ARG A 100 -7.07 1.35 -5.84
CA ARG A 100 -5.82 0.65 -6.17
C ARG A 100 -5.80 0.02 -7.57
N GLY A 101 -6.94 0.00 -8.28
CA GLY A 101 -7.07 -0.75 -9.53
C GLY A 101 -6.97 -2.27 -9.31
N TRP A 102 -7.53 -2.75 -8.21
CA TRP A 102 -7.52 -4.16 -7.83
C TRP A 102 -8.89 -4.80 -8.01
N VAL A 103 -8.90 -6.07 -8.36
CA VAL A 103 -10.09 -6.93 -8.41
C VAL A 103 -9.80 -8.20 -7.64
N ASN A 104 -10.74 -8.60 -6.78
CA ASN A 104 -10.56 -9.79 -5.93
C ASN A 104 -9.23 -9.78 -5.17
N ALA A 105 -8.93 -8.66 -4.51
CA ALA A 105 -7.73 -8.46 -3.70
C ALA A 105 -6.41 -8.34 -4.47
N PHE A 106 -6.38 -8.38 -5.78
CA PHE A 106 -5.14 -8.36 -6.57
C PHE A 106 -5.17 -7.31 -7.69
N PRO A 107 -4.00 -6.76 -8.07
CA PRO A 107 -3.87 -5.84 -9.17
C PRO A 107 -4.44 -6.43 -10.47
N THR A 108 -5.11 -5.60 -11.25
CA THR A 108 -5.51 -5.97 -12.61
C THR A 108 -4.31 -5.96 -13.56
N ASP A 109 -4.42 -6.67 -14.69
CA ASP A 109 -3.39 -6.63 -15.73
C ASP A 109 -3.13 -5.21 -16.23
N GLU A 110 -4.15 -4.36 -16.26
CA GLU A 110 -4.03 -2.94 -16.63
C GLU A 110 -3.17 -2.19 -15.60
N THR A 111 -3.42 -2.39 -14.31
CA THR A 111 -2.62 -1.80 -13.23
C THR A 111 -1.17 -2.27 -13.30
N LEU A 112 -0.94 -3.56 -13.51
CA LEU A 112 0.41 -4.11 -13.64
C LEU A 112 1.16 -3.52 -14.84
N LYS A 113 0.52 -3.39 -16.00
CA LYS A 113 1.11 -2.77 -17.18
C LYS A 113 1.45 -1.30 -16.96
N ARG A 114 0.53 -0.54 -16.37
CA ARG A 114 0.76 0.88 -16.02
C ARG A 114 2.00 1.06 -15.14
N LEU A 115 2.21 0.14 -14.22
CA LEU A 115 3.35 0.15 -13.29
C LEU A 115 4.62 -0.50 -13.86
N GLY A 116 4.62 -0.98 -15.10
CA GLY A 116 5.76 -1.68 -15.69
C GLY A 116 6.08 -3.01 -15.01
N LEU A 117 5.05 -3.74 -14.59
CA LEU A 117 5.12 -5.04 -13.91
C LEU A 117 4.57 -6.18 -14.79
N ASP A 118 4.83 -6.10 -16.10
CA ASP A 118 4.31 -7.07 -17.08
C ASP A 118 4.71 -8.51 -16.76
N GLU A 119 5.87 -8.72 -16.12
CA GLU A 119 6.34 -10.04 -15.69
C GLU A 119 5.47 -10.69 -14.62
N CYS A 120 4.62 -9.93 -13.95
CA CYS A 120 3.69 -10.43 -12.95
C CYS A 120 2.34 -10.89 -13.54
N ILE A 121 2.07 -10.58 -14.82
CA ILE A 121 0.80 -10.93 -15.47
C ILE A 121 0.67 -12.45 -15.62
N GLY A 122 -0.50 -12.96 -15.26
CA GLY A 122 -0.82 -14.41 -15.37
C GLY A 122 -0.20 -15.30 -14.30
N LYS A 123 0.37 -14.70 -13.24
CA LYS A 123 0.95 -15.46 -12.12
C LYS A 123 0.00 -15.46 -10.91
#